data_be14486f310bc731f9b8d519baac8d4a
#
_entry.id   be14486f310bc731f9b8d519baac8d4a
#
_cell.length_a   1.000
_cell.length_b   1.000
_cell.length_c   1.000
_cell.angle_alpha   90.00
_cell.angle_beta   90.00
_cell.angle_gamma   90.00
#
_symmetry.space_group_name_H-M   'P 1'
#
loop_
_entity.id
_entity.type
_entity.pdbx_description
1 polymer ?
#
loop_
_entity_poly.entity_id
_entity_poly.type
_entity_poly.pdbx_seq_one_letter_code
_entity_poly.pdbx_strand_id
1 'polypeptide(L)'
;MPEVITTYRLTRETAGLLENIADEVFDNEIDAQRLATYLESPGHLMIIAVCGRQVIGQVAAYVHRRPDEAPDVYIDNLGVAPAFQRRGVARRLVDEILAWGKTLGCHQAWIVTDTENNAARALYEGRGAAAEPIVMFSYKL
;
A
#
# COMPACT_ATOMS: atom_id res chain seq x y z
N MET A 1 14.44 -21.36 12.86
CA MET A 1 14.85 -20.48 11.75
C MET A 1 13.96 -19.24 11.73
N PRO A 2 14.55 -18.06 11.71
CA PRO A 2 13.74 -16.87 11.55
C PRO A 2 13.08 -16.84 10.18
N GLU A 3 11.83 -16.37 10.16
CA GLU A 3 11.10 -16.19 8.91
C GLU A 3 11.70 -15.03 8.12
N VAL A 4 11.95 -15.24 6.84
CA VAL A 4 12.45 -14.20 5.94
C VAL A 4 11.29 -13.60 5.17
N ILE A 5 11.12 -12.30 5.28
CA ILE A 5 10.10 -11.55 4.55
C ILE A 5 10.79 -10.77 3.45
N THR A 6 10.38 -10.99 2.23
CA THR A 6 10.90 -10.30 1.05
C THR A 6 9.81 -9.43 0.46
N THR A 7 10.17 -8.23 0.05
CA THR A 7 9.23 -7.33 -0.62
C THR A 7 9.50 -7.26 -2.11
N TYR A 8 8.41 -7.11 -2.88
CA TYR A 8 8.46 -6.98 -4.33
C TYR A 8 7.54 -5.88 -4.80
N ARG A 9 7.98 -5.12 -5.78
CA ARG A 9 7.06 -4.26 -6.52
C ARG A 9 6.16 -5.15 -7.37
N LEU A 10 4.86 -4.88 -7.38
CA LEU A 10 3.93 -5.63 -8.21
C LEU A 10 4.07 -5.20 -9.66
N THR A 11 4.48 -6.15 -10.49
CA THR A 11 4.63 -6.00 -11.95
C THR A 11 4.06 -7.25 -12.60
N ARG A 12 4.07 -7.30 -13.94
CA ARG A 12 3.67 -8.52 -14.65
C ARG A 12 4.53 -9.72 -14.24
N GLU A 13 5.82 -9.49 -13.97
CA GLU A 13 6.75 -10.54 -13.59
C GLU A 13 6.49 -11.08 -12.17
N THR A 14 5.93 -10.26 -11.29
CA THR A 14 5.68 -10.67 -9.89
C THR A 14 4.22 -10.96 -9.60
N ALA A 15 3.31 -10.69 -10.53
CA ALA A 15 1.87 -10.87 -10.33
C ALA A 15 1.47 -12.30 -9.97
N GLY A 16 2.23 -13.31 -10.43
CA GLY A 16 1.97 -14.71 -10.09
C GLY A 16 2.06 -14.98 -8.59
N LEU A 17 2.78 -14.17 -7.83
CA LEU A 17 2.85 -14.30 -6.38
C LEU A 17 1.49 -14.09 -5.69
N LEU A 18 0.56 -13.39 -6.36
CA LEU A 18 -0.79 -13.16 -5.82
C LEU A 18 -1.70 -14.39 -5.86
N GLU A 19 -1.22 -15.51 -6.37
CA GLU A 19 -1.98 -16.78 -6.33
C GLU A 19 -2.12 -17.34 -4.92
N ASN A 20 -1.24 -16.98 -4.01
CA ASN A 20 -1.28 -17.44 -2.62
C ASN A 20 -1.19 -16.22 -1.69
N ILE A 21 -2.33 -15.80 -1.16
CA ILE A 21 -2.46 -14.62 -0.33
C ILE A 21 -3.04 -15.02 1.03
N ALA A 22 -2.43 -14.57 2.11
CA ALA A 22 -2.95 -14.79 3.45
C ALA A 22 -4.23 -13.97 3.66
N ASP A 23 -5.05 -14.40 4.62
CA ASP A 23 -6.27 -13.70 4.98
C ASP A 23 -5.97 -12.27 5.45
N GLU A 24 -6.89 -11.36 5.19
CA GLU A 24 -6.88 -9.97 5.64
C GLU A 24 -5.77 -9.09 5.04
N VAL A 25 -5.05 -9.59 4.04
CA VAL A 25 -4.08 -8.76 3.30
C VAL A 25 -4.80 -7.80 2.37
N PHE A 26 -5.84 -8.27 1.70
CA PHE A 26 -6.73 -7.46 0.86
C PHE A 26 -8.16 -7.54 1.41
N ASP A 27 -8.96 -6.52 1.15
CA ASP A 27 -10.35 -6.48 1.59
C ASP A 27 -11.23 -7.48 0.83
N ASN A 28 -10.87 -7.80 -0.41
CA ASN A 28 -11.63 -8.68 -1.29
C ASN A 28 -10.70 -9.63 -2.04
N GLU A 29 -11.26 -10.67 -2.64
CA GLU A 29 -10.51 -11.56 -3.52
C GLU A 29 -10.00 -10.82 -4.75
N ILE A 30 -8.81 -11.17 -5.22
CA ILE A 30 -8.23 -10.61 -6.43
C ILE A 30 -9.00 -11.14 -7.65
N ASP A 31 -9.53 -10.24 -8.45
CA ASP A 31 -10.17 -10.56 -9.72
C ASP A 31 -9.13 -10.50 -10.85
N ALA A 32 -9.03 -11.56 -11.62
CA ALA A 32 -8.00 -11.68 -12.64
C ALA A 32 -8.08 -10.56 -13.71
N GLN A 33 -9.29 -10.19 -14.11
CA GLN A 33 -9.47 -9.14 -15.11
C GLN A 33 -9.13 -7.75 -14.56
N ARG A 34 -9.55 -7.48 -13.32
CA ARG A 34 -9.19 -6.23 -12.65
C ARG A 34 -7.68 -6.12 -12.43
N LEU A 35 -7.05 -7.23 -12.09
CA LEU A 35 -5.58 -7.26 -11.94
C LEU A 35 -4.89 -6.93 -13.27
N ALA A 36 -5.35 -7.53 -14.38
CA ALA A 36 -4.77 -7.25 -15.69
C ALA A 36 -4.89 -5.78 -16.05
N THR A 37 -6.05 -5.16 -15.84
CA THR A 37 -6.27 -3.74 -16.07
C THR A 37 -5.39 -2.89 -15.14
N TYR A 38 -5.30 -3.28 -13.89
CA TYR A 38 -4.48 -2.58 -12.89
C TYR A 38 -3.01 -2.54 -13.31
N LEU A 39 -2.47 -3.67 -13.77
CA LEU A 39 -1.07 -3.77 -14.20
C LEU A 39 -0.75 -2.94 -15.44
N GLU A 40 -1.75 -2.67 -16.28
CA GLU A 40 -1.60 -1.85 -17.48
C GLU A 40 -1.84 -0.36 -17.23
N SER A 41 -2.46 -0.01 -16.12
CA SER A 41 -2.83 1.38 -15.80
C SER A 41 -1.65 2.11 -15.18
N PRO A 42 -1.19 3.21 -15.79
CA PRO A 42 -0.06 3.96 -15.23
C PRO A 42 -0.43 4.65 -13.92
N GLY A 43 0.57 4.86 -13.07
CA GLY A 43 0.41 5.59 -11.82
C GLY A 43 0.04 4.75 -10.62
N HIS A 44 -0.33 3.49 -10.80
CA HIS A 44 -0.60 2.59 -9.68
C HIS A 44 0.70 1.97 -9.18
N LEU A 45 0.91 2.01 -7.87
CA LEU A 45 2.08 1.45 -7.20
C LEU A 45 1.60 0.44 -6.18
N MET A 46 2.16 -0.74 -6.18
CA MET A 46 1.91 -1.71 -5.13
C MET A 46 3.21 -2.42 -4.77
N ILE A 47 3.42 -2.59 -3.48
CA ILE A 47 4.50 -3.42 -2.95
C ILE A 47 3.88 -4.53 -2.14
N ILE A 48 4.29 -5.77 -2.39
CA ILE A 48 3.83 -6.94 -1.67
C ILE A 48 4.95 -7.48 -0.79
N ALA A 49 4.59 -7.96 0.38
CA ALA A 49 5.50 -8.65 1.30
C ALA A 49 5.19 -10.13 1.26
N VAL A 50 6.21 -10.94 1.08
CA VAL A 50 6.09 -12.39 0.88
C VAL A 50 6.93 -13.12 1.92
N CYS A 51 6.33 -14.11 2.55
CA CYS A 51 7.01 -15.05 3.43
C CYS A 51 6.82 -16.46 2.89
N GLY A 52 7.92 -17.14 2.59
CA GLY A 52 7.85 -18.39 1.85
C GLY A 52 7.26 -18.15 0.46
N ARG A 53 6.09 -18.73 0.18
CA ARG A 53 5.38 -18.54 -1.08
C ARG A 53 4.04 -17.81 -0.90
N GLN A 54 3.85 -17.20 0.25
CA GLN A 54 2.58 -16.55 0.58
C GLN A 54 2.75 -15.05 0.72
N VAL A 55 1.86 -14.30 0.09
CA VAL A 55 1.76 -12.85 0.29
C VAL A 55 1.13 -12.60 1.64
N ILE A 56 1.87 -11.95 2.54
CA ILE A 56 1.46 -11.71 3.92
C ILE A 56 1.23 -10.21 4.20
N GLY A 57 1.45 -9.36 3.23
CA GLY A 57 1.22 -7.93 3.37
C GLY A 57 1.26 -7.24 2.02
N GLN A 58 0.67 -6.04 1.97
CA GLN A 58 0.71 -5.19 0.78
C GLN A 58 0.49 -3.73 1.15
N VAL A 59 1.03 -2.86 0.33
CA VAL A 59 0.71 -1.43 0.33
C VAL A 59 0.42 -1.01 -1.10
N ALA A 60 -0.65 -0.26 -1.30
CA ALA A 60 -1.03 0.25 -2.61
C ALA A 60 -1.11 1.76 -2.57
N ALA A 61 -0.68 2.39 -3.65
CA ALA A 61 -0.69 3.83 -3.77
C ALA A 61 -0.97 4.24 -5.22
N TYR A 62 -1.37 5.48 -5.39
CA TYR A 62 -1.62 6.07 -6.70
C TYR A 62 -0.87 7.39 -6.83
N VAL A 63 -0.16 7.55 -7.94
CA VAL A 63 0.52 8.81 -8.26
C VAL A 63 -0.50 9.75 -8.91
N HIS A 64 -0.85 10.80 -8.18
CA HIS A 64 -1.79 11.80 -8.64
C HIS A 64 -1.02 12.93 -9.33
N ARG A 65 -1.23 13.06 -10.65
CA ARG A 65 -0.57 14.08 -11.47
C ARG A 65 -1.51 15.24 -11.72
N ARG A 66 -0.96 16.44 -11.56
CA ARG A 66 -1.68 17.69 -11.76
C ARG A 66 -0.92 18.56 -12.75
N PRO A 67 -1.62 19.43 -13.51
CA PRO A 67 -0.93 20.31 -14.45
C PRO A 67 -0.26 21.51 -13.79
N ASP A 68 -0.60 21.81 -12.55
CA ASP A 68 -0.22 23.06 -11.85
C ASP A 68 0.81 22.86 -10.75
N GLU A 69 1.14 21.61 -10.41
CA GLU A 69 2.17 21.34 -9.39
C GLU A 69 2.76 19.94 -9.54
N ALA A 70 3.82 19.67 -8.79
CA ALA A 70 4.45 18.35 -8.77
C ALA A 70 3.45 17.29 -8.30
N PRO A 71 3.61 16.03 -8.74
CA PRO A 71 2.69 14.96 -8.35
C PRO A 71 2.78 14.65 -6.87
N ASP A 72 1.71 14.06 -6.35
CA ASP A 72 1.68 13.51 -5.00
C ASP A 72 1.32 12.03 -5.05
N VAL A 73 1.59 11.33 -3.95
CA VAL A 73 1.24 9.91 -3.77
C VAL A 73 0.10 9.81 -2.78
N TYR A 74 -0.98 9.16 -3.20
CA TYR A 74 -2.04 8.77 -2.29
C TYR A 74 -1.88 7.29 -1.96
N ILE A 75 -1.64 6.98 -0.68
CA ILE A 75 -1.61 5.59 -0.20
C ILE A 75 -3.06 5.21 0.10
N ASP A 76 -3.62 4.31 -0.70
CA ASP A 76 -5.05 4.00 -0.62
C ASP A 76 -5.34 2.65 0.06
N ASN A 77 -4.35 1.80 0.26
CA ASN A 77 -4.55 0.53 0.94
C ASN A 77 -3.27 0.04 1.60
N LEU A 78 -3.42 -0.56 2.76
CA LEU A 78 -2.32 -1.18 3.50
C LEU A 78 -2.92 -2.32 4.32
N GLY A 79 -2.44 -3.53 4.12
CA GLY A 79 -2.91 -4.69 4.85
C GLY A 79 -1.76 -5.64 5.19
N VAL A 80 -1.79 -6.19 6.39
CA VAL A 80 -0.83 -7.19 6.85
C VAL A 80 -1.61 -8.31 7.53
N ALA A 81 -1.30 -9.56 7.16
CA ALA A 81 -1.93 -10.73 7.75
C ALA A 81 -1.77 -10.72 9.28
N PRO A 82 -2.81 -11.12 10.04
CA PRO A 82 -2.76 -11.06 11.51
C PRO A 82 -1.55 -11.72 12.14
N ALA A 83 -1.12 -12.88 11.60
CA ALA A 83 0.04 -13.61 12.12
C ALA A 83 1.36 -12.85 11.93
N PHE A 84 1.39 -11.85 11.06
CA PHE A 84 2.60 -11.07 10.75
C PHE A 84 2.53 -9.64 11.25
N GLN A 85 1.47 -9.25 11.96
CA GLN A 85 1.35 -7.93 12.56
C GLN A 85 2.34 -7.77 13.72
N ARG A 86 2.69 -6.51 14.02
CA ARG A 86 3.63 -6.14 15.09
C ARG A 86 5.06 -6.65 14.87
N ARG A 87 5.42 -6.96 13.64
CA ARG A 87 6.77 -7.37 13.25
C ARG A 87 7.46 -6.34 12.36
N GLY A 88 6.88 -5.14 12.25
CA GLY A 88 7.44 -4.07 11.42
C GLY A 88 7.16 -4.19 9.93
N VAL A 89 6.30 -5.10 9.49
CA VAL A 89 5.98 -5.28 8.07
C VAL A 89 5.28 -4.05 7.51
N ALA A 90 4.25 -3.55 8.18
CA ALA A 90 3.52 -2.35 7.74
C ALA A 90 4.45 -1.15 7.65
N ARG A 91 5.30 -0.95 8.63
CA ARG A 91 6.28 0.14 8.65
C ARG A 91 7.24 0.03 7.46
N ARG A 92 7.75 -1.16 7.20
CA ARG A 92 8.63 -1.41 6.05
C ARG A 92 7.94 -1.10 4.73
N LEU A 93 6.68 -1.55 4.57
CA LEU A 93 5.90 -1.28 3.36
C LEU A 93 5.66 0.21 3.15
N VAL A 94 5.31 0.94 4.20
CA VAL A 94 5.12 2.40 4.12
C VAL A 94 6.43 3.08 3.74
N ASP A 95 7.54 2.74 4.38
CA ASP A 95 8.83 3.34 4.07
C ASP A 95 9.22 3.09 2.60
N GLU A 96 8.98 1.89 2.09
CA GLU A 96 9.34 1.53 0.71
C GLU A 96 8.44 2.23 -0.31
N ILE A 97 7.13 2.36 -0.05
CA ILE A 97 6.24 3.06 -0.98
C ILE A 97 6.53 4.56 -1.01
N LEU A 98 6.85 5.15 0.12
CA LEU A 98 7.26 6.56 0.19
C LEU A 98 8.55 6.81 -0.59
N ALA A 99 9.53 5.92 -0.44
CA ALA A 99 10.79 6.01 -1.19
C ALA A 99 10.55 5.90 -2.69
N TRP A 100 9.69 4.99 -3.11
CA TRP A 100 9.33 4.82 -4.52
C TRP A 100 8.66 6.07 -5.07
N GLY A 101 7.67 6.61 -4.36
CA GLY A 101 7.00 7.86 -4.76
C GLY A 101 7.99 9.01 -4.93
N LYS A 102 8.94 9.11 -4.03
CA LYS A 102 9.98 10.14 -4.10
C LYS A 102 10.83 10.01 -5.37
N THR A 103 11.19 8.78 -5.78
CA THR A 103 11.94 8.56 -7.02
C THR A 103 11.14 8.95 -8.27
N LEU A 104 9.81 8.97 -8.19
CA LEU A 104 8.92 9.37 -9.28
C LEU A 104 8.64 10.87 -9.31
N GLY A 105 9.29 11.64 -8.44
CA GLY A 105 9.16 13.09 -8.40
C GLY A 105 8.00 13.60 -7.54
N CYS A 106 7.37 12.73 -6.74
CA CYS A 106 6.30 13.15 -5.85
C CYS A 106 6.87 14.00 -4.71
N HIS A 107 6.19 15.11 -4.42
CA HIS A 107 6.63 16.05 -3.38
C HIS A 107 5.91 15.83 -2.06
N GLN A 108 4.83 15.05 -2.06
CA GLN A 108 4.00 14.81 -0.89
C GLN A 108 3.36 13.44 -1.00
N ALA A 109 3.14 12.82 0.14
CA ALA A 109 2.33 11.61 0.26
C ALA A 109 1.24 11.85 1.28
N TRP A 110 0.07 11.26 1.07
CA TRP A 110 -1.03 11.38 2.02
C TRP A 110 -1.82 10.09 2.08
N ILE A 111 -2.50 9.89 3.21
CA ILE A 111 -3.33 8.72 3.47
C ILE A 111 -4.49 9.15 4.36
N VAL A 112 -5.64 8.51 4.16
CA VAL A 112 -6.84 8.75 4.97
C VAL A 112 -7.12 7.52 5.80
N THR A 113 -7.41 7.70 7.07
CA THR A 113 -7.85 6.64 7.97
C THR A 113 -8.91 7.18 8.93
N ASP A 114 -9.65 6.28 9.55
CA ASP A 114 -10.63 6.68 10.55
C ASP A 114 -9.94 7.28 11.77
N THR A 115 -10.57 8.29 12.37
CA THR A 115 -10.01 8.95 13.55
C THR A 115 -9.80 8.01 14.72
N GLU A 116 -10.58 6.91 14.77
CA GLU A 116 -10.53 5.91 15.84
C GLU A 116 -9.54 4.78 15.55
N ASN A 117 -8.93 4.75 14.38
CA ASN A 117 -7.94 3.73 14.03
C ASN A 117 -6.59 4.09 14.66
N ASN A 118 -6.46 3.77 15.95
CA ASN A 118 -5.27 4.14 16.73
C ASN A 118 -4.00 3.48 16.21
N ALA A 119 -4.08 2.24 15.73
CA ALA A 119 -2.92 1.52 15.22
C ALA A 119 -2.38 2.18 13.96
N ALA A 120 -3.25 2.54 13.01
CA ALA A 120 -2.85 3.23 11.78
C ALA A 120 -2.29 4.62 12.09
N ARG A 121 -2.96 5.36 12.97
CA ARG A 121 -2.49 6.70 13.38
C ARG A 121 -1.11 6.64 14.02
N ALA A 122 -0.90 5.70 14.92
CA ALA A 122 0.40 5.51 15.56
C ALA A 122 1.49 5.18 14.54
N LEU A 123 1.17 4.34 13.55
CA LEU A 123 2.10 3.98 12.49
C LEU A 123 2.52 5.21 11.68
N TYR A 124 1.55 5.99 11.18
CA TYR A 124 1.86 7.13 10.32
C TYR A 124 2.53 8.28 11.07
N GLU A 125 2.05 8.60 12.27
CA GLU A 125 2.67 9.61 13.11
C GLU A 125 4.09 9.21 13.52
N GLY A 126 4.30 7.93 13.81
CA GLY A 126 5.62 7.38 14.12
C GLY A 126 6.58 7.43 12.92
N ARG A 127 6.07 7.51 11.70
CA ARG A 127 6.89 7.69 10.49
C ARG A 127 6.98 9.15 10.05
N GLY A 128 6.58 10.09 10.90
CA GLY A 128 6.77 11.52 10.68
C GLY A 128 5.60 12.23 9.99
N ALA A 129 4.46 11.56 9.82
CA ALA A 129 3.29 12.20 9.22
C ALA A 129 2.63 13.16 10.21
N ALA A 130 2.10 14.28 9.67
CA ALA A 130 1.28 15.21 10.43
C ALA A 130 -0.19 14.92 10.15
N ALA A 131 -0.99 14.80 11.20
CA ALA A 131 -2.43 14.57 11.06
C ALA A 131 -3.17 15.89 10.84
N GLU A 132 -4.11 15.87 9.89
CA GLU A 132 -4.98 17.03 9.60
C GLU A 132 -6.43 16.57 9.70
N PRO A 133 -7.33 17.35 10.33
CA PRO A 133 -8.74 17.02 10.32
C PRO A 133 -9.34 17.32 8.95
N ILE A 134 -10.01 16.32 8.37
CA ILE A 134 -10.70 16.44 7.09
C ILE A 134 -12.08 15.80 7.18
N VAL A 135 -12.94 16.10 6.21
CA VAL A 135 -14.22 15.43 6.03
C VAL A 135 -14.22 14.78 4.66
N MET A 136 -14.47 13.49 4.62
CA MET A 136 -14.59 12.73 3.37
C MET A 136 -16.06 12.62 2.99
N PHE A 137 -16.37 12.97 1.73
CA PHE A 137 -17.69 12.75 1.14
C PHE A 137 -17.60 11.66 0.09
N SER A 138 -18.60 10.82 0.00
CA SER A 138 -18.67 9.77 -1.02
C SER A 138 -20.04 9.75 -1.69
N TYR A 139 -20.07 9.34 -2.94
CA TYR A 139 -21.29 9.14 -3.71
C TYR A 139 -21.34 7.71 -4.22
N LYS A 140 -22.52 7.12 -4.23
CA LYS A 140 -22.74 5.90 -5.01
C LYS A 140 -23.09 6.30 -6.44
N LEU A 141 -22.44 5.66 -7.37
CA LEU A 141 -22.65 5.89 -8.80
C LEU A 141 -23.45 4.76 -9.44
#